data_34bd8d4bf141d9e638976ef553b1cfdb
#
_entry.id   34bd8d4bf141d9e638976ef553b1cfdb
#
_cell.length_a   1.000
_cell.length_b   1.000
_cell.length_c   1.000
_cell.angle_alpha   90.00
_cell.angle_beta   90.00
_cell.angle_gamma   90.00
#
_symmetry.space_group_name_H-M   'P 1'
#
loop_
_entity.id
_entity.type
_entity.pdbx_description
1 polymer ?
#
loop_
_entity_poly.entity_id
_entity_poly.type
_entity_poly.pdbx_seq_one_letter_code
_entity_poly.pdbx_strand_id
1 'polypeptide(L)'
;MSDNGGLAAESYWRDGKLHIQNHPLNSGKGSTYEGGIREPMIVSWPGVVKPGSKCDNYLLIEDFYPSILEMAGIKKYKTVQPIDGISFIPLLKQTGNPSKGRSLFWNMPNNWGNDGPGINF
;
A
#
# COMPACT_ATOMS: atom_id res chain seq x y z
N MET A 1 8.71 1.31 -1.14
CA MET A 1 7.32 1.35 -1.62
C MET A 1 7.02 2.73 -2.18
N SER A 2 5.98 2.88 -2.99
CA SER A 2 5.45 4.19 -3.36
C SER A 2 4.63 4.78 -2.20
N ASP A 3 4.45 6.09 -2.19
CA ASP A 3 3.65 6.82 -1.19
C ASP A 3 2.18 6.97 -1.61
N ASN A 4 1.90 6.80 -2.91
CA ASN A 4 0.56 6.85 -3.51
C ASN A 4 0.60 6.27 -4.93
N GLY A 5 -0.56 6.07 -5.54
CA GLY A 5 -0.70 5.57 -6.90
C GLY A 5 -0.11 6.47 -7.96
N GLY A 6 0.26 5.88 -9.07
CA GLY A 6 0.70 6.59 -10.26
C GLY A 6 -0.40 7.48 -10.82
N LEU A 7 -0.03 8.50 -11.60
CA LEU A 7 -0.99 9.33 -12.31
C LEU A 7 -1.77 8.49 -13.34
N ALA A 8 -3.09 8.60 -13.31
CA ALA A 8 -3.99 7.96 -14.27
C ALA A 8 -4.74 9.01 -15.12
N ALA A 9 -4.12 10.15 -15.37
CA ALA A 9 -4.73 11.21 -16.15
C ALA A 9 -4.70 10.84 -17.63
N GLU A 10 -5.86 10.63 -18.23
CA GLU A 10 -6.02 10.40 -19.67
C GLU A 10 -5.51 11.58 -20.53
N SER A 11 -5.34 12.76 -19.94
CA SER A 11 -4.90 13.98 -20.62
C SER A 11 -3.39 14.08 -20.82
N TYR A 12 -2.59 13.22 -20.23
CA TYR A 12 -1.14 13.28 -20.37
C TYR A 12 -0.65 12.30 -21.44
N TRP A 13 -0.41 12.85 -22.62
CA TRP A 13 0.27 12.12 -23.70
C TRP A 13 1.77 12.19 -23.50
N ARG A 14 2.40 11.04 -23.44
CA ARG A 14 3.85 10.91 -23.45
C ARG A 14 4.25 10.12 -24.70
N ASP A 15 5.09 10.72 -25.53
CA ASP A 15 5.55 10.11 -26.79
C ASP A 15 4.40 9.68 -27.72
N GLY A 16 3.31 10.48 -27.75
CA GLY A 16 2.14 10.20 -28.59
C GLY A 16 1.26 9.03 -28.12
N LYS A 17 1.47 8.55 -26.90
CA LYS A 17 0.66 7.48 -26.28
C LYS A 17 0.00 7.96 -25.00
N LEU A 18 -1.20 7.45 -24.77
CA LEU A 18 -1.91 7.66 -23.50
C LEU A 18 -1.10 7.05 -22.36
N HIS A 19 -0.81 7.84 -21.32
CA HIS A 19 -0.02 7.39 -20.20
C HIS A 19 -0.91 6.78 -19.12
N ILE A 20 -0.97 5.45 -19.09
CA ILE A 20 -1.72 4.69 -18.08
C ILE A 20 -0.70 3.95 -17.20
N GLN A 21 -0.30 4.57 -16.09
CA GLN A 21 0.74 4.01 -15.20
C GLN A 21 0.26 2.81 -14.38
N ASN A 22 -1.04 2.76 -14.06
CA ASN A 22 -1.57 1.82 -13.08
C ASN A 22 -2.29 0.61 -13.72
N HIS A 23 -2.34 0.54 -15.07
CA HIS A 23 -3.00 -0.59 -15.72
C HIS A 23 -2.42 -1.94 -15.24
N PRO A 24 -3.28 -2.94 -14.90
CA PRO A 24 -4.71 -3.03 -15.11
C PRO A 24 -5.58 -2.46 -13.97
N LEU A 25 -5.00 -1.81 -12.97
CA LEU A 25 -5.74 -1.23 -11.85
C LEU A 25 -6.52 0.00 -12.32
N ASN A 26 -7.71 0.19 -11.74
CA ASN A 26 -8.56 1.31 -12.08
C ASN A 26 -8.10 2.60 -11.40
N SER A 27 -8.16 3.74 -12.12
CA SER A 27 -7.82 5.07 -11.63
C SER A 27 -6.35 5.21 -11.16
N GLY A 28 -6.05 6.18 -10.30
CA GLY A 28 -4.70 6.49 -9.84
C GLY A 28 -4.68 7.44 -8.66
N LYS A 29 -3.57 8.16 -8.54
CA LYS A 29 -3.32 9.13 -7.46
C LYS A 29 -4.53 10.03 -7.23
N GLY A 30 -4.96 10.12 -5.96
CA GLY A 30 -6.10 10.95 -5.56
C GLY A 30 -7.44 10.22 -5.57
N SER A 31 -7.47 8.91 -5.82
CA SER A 31 -8.69 8.11 -5.77
C SER A 31 -8.62 6.98 -4.75
N THR A 32 -9.78 6.47 -4.35
CA THR A 32 -9.92 5.28 -3.51
C THR A 32 -10.00 3.97 -4.30
N TYR A 33 -9.92 4.05 -5.63
CA TYR A 33 -9.77 2.86 -6.47
C TYR A 33 -8.36 2.25 -6.33
N GLU A 34 -8.22 0.97 -6.68
CA GLU A 34 -6.96 0.24 -6.50
C GLU A 34 -5.74 0.92 -7.15
N GLY A 35 -5.91 1.62 -8.26
CA GLY A 35 -4.83 2.38 -8.89
C GLY A 35 -4.32 3.56 -8.05
N GLY A 36 -5.13 4.04 -7.10
CA GLY A 36 -4.76 5.13 -6.19
C GLY A 36 -4.23 4.68 -4.84
N ILE A 37 -4.62 3.49 -4.37
CA ILE A 37 -4.35 3.02 -3.01
C ILE A 37 -3.53 1.72 -2.95
N ARG A 38 -3.41 0.97 -4.04
CA ARG A 38 -2.67 -0.30 -4.09
C ARG A 38 -1.24 -0.07 -4.57
N GLU A 39 -0.36 0.14 -3.60
CA GLU A 39 1.02 0.49 -3.88
C GLU A 39 1.94 -0.74 -3.84
N PRO A 40 2.85 -0.88 -4.83
CA PRO A 40 3.83 -1.94 -4.78
C PRO A 40 4.86 -1.70 -3.69
N MET A 41 5.24 -2.77 -2.99
CA MET A 41 6.29 -2.76 -1.98
C MET A 41 7.35 -3.82 -2.29
N ILE A 42 8.61 -3.44 -2.13
CA ILE A 42 9.75 -4.37 -2.21
C ILE A 42 10.45 -4.34 -0.86
N VAL A 43 10.71 -5.52 -0.31
CA VAL A 43 11.43 -5.69 0.95
C VAL A 43 12.67 -6.53 0.71
N SER A 44 13.83 -6.02 1.16
CA SER A 44 15.09 -6.76 1.21
C SER A 44 15.50 -6.91 2.66
N TRP A 45 15.53 -8.15 3.14
CA TRP A 45 15.99 -8.49 4.48
C TRP A 45 16.76 -9.82 4.44
N PRO A 46 18.08 -9.75 4.18
CA PRO A 46 18.92 -10.94 4.07
C PRO A 46 18.82 -11.84 5.28
N GLY A 47 18.70 -13.14 5.06
CA GLY A 47 18.56 -14.15 6.11
C GLY A 47 17.15 -14.31 6.70
N VAL A 48 16.21 -13.42 6.36
CA VAL A 48 14.82 -13.47 6.84
C VAL A 48 13.83 -13.61 5.70
N VAL A 49 13.91 -12.76 4.70
CA VAL A 49 13.04 -12.79 3.53
C VAL A 49 13.66 -13.68 2.46
N LYS A 50 12.89 -14.66 1.99
CA LYS A 50 13.34 -15.54 0.90
C LYS A 50 13.49 -14.74 -0.41
N PRO A 51 14.65 -14.75 -1.06
CA PRO A 51 14.83 -14.09 -2.35
C PRO A 51 13.81 -14.54 -3.38
N GLY A 52 13.28 -13.60 -4.16
CA GLY A 52 12.30 -13.87 -5.21
C GLY A 52 10.90 -14.25 -4.72
N SER A 53 10.65 -14.25 -3.41
CA SER A 53 9.31 -14.50 -2.88
C SER A 53 8.34 -13.38 -3.20
N LYS A 54 7.05 -13.71 -3.35
CA LYS A 54 5.96 -12.78 -3.59
C LYS A 54 4.88 -12.95 -2.54
N CYS A 55 4.16 -11.86 -2.26
CA CYS A 55 3.05 -11.84 -1.33
C CYS A 55 1.97 -10.89 -1.86
N ASP A 56 0.74 -11.41 -2.00
CA ASP A 56 -0.40 -10.65 -2.53
C ASP A 56 -1.35 -10.18 -1.41
N ASN A 57 -0.90 -10.23 -0.14
CA ASN A 57 -1.69 -9.73 0.97
C ASN A 57 -1.58 -8.21 1.08
N TYR A 58 -2.71 -7.58 1.36
CA TYR A 58 -2.75 -6.14 1.59
C TYR A 58 -2.15 -5.76 2.94
N LEU A 59 -1.47 -4.64 2.97
CA LEU A 59 -0.93 -3.98 4.15
C LEU A 59 -1.44 -2.55 4.20
N LEU A 60 -1.56 -2.00 5.38
CA LEU A 60 -1.80 -0.59 5.61
C LEU A 60 -0.55 0.10 6.15
N ILE A 61 -0.49 1.41 6.01
CA ILE A 61 0.67 2.19 6.47
C ILE A 61 0.89 2.06 7.98
N GLU A 62 -0.18 1.95 8.76
CA GLU A 62 -0.12 1.74 10.20
C GLU A 62 0.50 0.40 10.61
N ASP A 63 0.53 -0.59 9.72
CA ASP A 63 1.15 -1.90 9.96
C ASP A 63 2.69 -1.82 10.05
N PHE A 64 3.27 -0.74 9.51
CA PHE A 64 4.72 -0.54 9.55
C PHE A 64 5.24 -0.29 10.96
N TYR A 65 4.49 0.46 11.78
CA TYR A 65 4.95 0.79 13.13
C TYR A 65 5.21 -0.48 13.98
N PRO A 66 4.24 -1.39 14.21
CA PRO A 66 4.50 -2.61 14.96
C PRO A 66 5.49 -3.54 14.26
N SER A 67 5.53 -3.55 12.92
CA SER A 67 6.47 -4.37 12.18
C SER A 67 7.91 -3.92 12.37
N ILE A 68 8.18 -2.60 12.31
CA ILE A 68 9.51 -2.03 12.50
C ILE A 68 10.00 -2.29 13.94
N LEU A 69 9.13 -2.15 14.93
CA LEU A 69 9.48 -2.47 16.31
C LEU A 69 9.86 -3.94 16.46
N GLU A 70 9.11 -4.84 15.85
CA GLU A 70 9.41 -6.28 15.85
C GLU A 70 10.72 -6.59 15.12
N MET A 71 11.00 -5.93 13.97
CA MET A 71 12.27 -6.03 13.26
C MET A 71 13.46 -5.59 14.12
N ALA A 72 13.27 -4.57 14.95
CA ALA A 72 14.26 -4.09 15.91
C ALA A 72 14.38 -4.94 17.17
N GLY A 73 13.61 -6.04 17.29
CA GLY A 73 13.61 -6.91 18.46
C GLY A 73 12.87 -6.35 19.68
N ILE A 74 12.12 -5.26 19.51
CA ILE A 74 11.37 -4.61 20.58
C ILE A 74 10.04 -5.34 20.76
N LYS A 75 9.95 -6.20 21.78
CA LYS A 75 8.77 -7.03 22.06
C LYS A 75 7.75 -6.36 22.97
N LYS A 76 8.17 -5.38 23.77
CA LYS A 76 7.31 -4.67 24.73
C LYS A 76 7.52 -3.17 24.57
N TYR A 77 6.47 -2.45 24.31
CA TYR A 77 6.49 -1.00 24.19
C TYR A 77 5.18 -0.41 24.73
N LYS A 78 5.25 0.83 25.19
CA LYS A 78 4.06 1.58 25.58
C LYS A 78 3.81 2.65 24.53
N THR A 79 2.56 2.81 24.17
CA THR A 79 2.11 3.85 23.25
C THR A 79 1.16 4.80 23.97
N VAL A 80 1.13 6.05 23.52
CA VAL A 80 0.23 7.07 24.03
C VAL A 80 -1.22 6.76 23.64
N GLN A 81 -1.39 6.09 22.51
CA GLN A 81 -2.69 5.71 21.94
C GLN A 81 -2.67 4.25 21.49
N PRO A 82 -3.82 3.59 21.36
CA PRO A 82 -3.93 2.28 20.76
C PRO A 82 -3.33 2.27 19.34
N ILE A 83 -2.76 1.14 18.96
CA ILE A 83 -2.21 0.93 17.62
C ILE A 83 -3.16 0.02 16.86
N ASP A 84 -3.65 0.48 15.71
CA ASP A 84 -4.53 -0.30 14.83
C ASP A 84 -3.75 -1.21 13.88
N GLY A 85 -2.46 -0.94 13.72
CA GLY A 85 -1.56 -1.72 12.85
C GLY A 85 -1.29 -3.13 13.36
N ILE A 86 -1.11 -4.05 12.43
CA ILE A 86 -0.78 -5.45 12.68
C ILE A 86 0.59 -5.74 12.06
N SER A 87 1.52 -6.32 12.83
CA SER A 87 2.83 -6.68 12.29
C SER A 87 2.71 -7.63 11.10
N PHE A 88 3.35 -7.28 9.99
CA PHE A 88 3.43 -8.11 8.78
C PHE A 88 4.68 -9.00 8.73
N ILE A 89 5.44 -9.11 9.81
CA ILE A 89 6.61 -9.99 9.86
C ILE A 89 6.29 -11.44 9.50
N PRO A 90 5.14 -12.03 9.93
CA PRO A 90 4.77 -13.37 9.50
C PRO A 90 4.60 -13.52 7.98
N LEU A 91 4.15 -12.48 7.27
CA LEU A 91 4.07 -12.48 5.80
C LEU A 91 5.47 -12.51 5.18
N LEU A 92 6.40 -11.72 5.70
CA LEU A 92 7.79 -11.69 5.23
C LEU A 92 8.49 -13.04 5.43
N LYS A 93 8.21 -13.71 6.54
CA LYS A 93 8.74 -15.05 6.86
C LYS A 93 7.96 -16.19 6.20
N GLN A 94 6.86 -15.89 5.52
CA GLN A 94 5.94 -16.90 4.95
C GLN A 94 5.40 -17.90 6.00
N THR A 95 5.21 -17.47 7.24
CA THR A 95 4.72 -18.29 8.35
C THR A 95 3.23 -18.14 8.63
N GLY A 96 2.55 -17.20 7.97
CA GLY A 96 1.12 -16.99 8.11
C GLY A 96 0.66 -15.60 7.66
N ASN A 97 -0.65 -15.39 7.71
CA ASN A 97 -1.27 -14.09 7.41
C ASN A 97 -1.98 -13.56 8.67
N PRO A 98 -1.35 -12.65 9.43
CA PRO A 98 -1.93 -12.08 10.64
C PRO A 98 -3.13 -11.16 10.37
N SER A 99 -3.27 -10.67 9.14
CA SER A 99 -4.35 -9.77 8.70
C SER A 99 -5.50 -10.52 8.01
N LYS A 100 -5.54 -11.86 8.08
CA LYS A 100 -6.60 -12.65 7.43
C LYS A 100 -7.97 -12.24 7.97
N GLY A 101 -8.86 -11.86 7.05
CA GLY A 101 -10.22 -11.43 7.38
C GLY A 101 -10.34 -9.99 7.89
N ARG A 102 -9.25 -9.21 7.90
CA ARG A 102 -9.29 -7.79 8.23
C ARG A 102 -10.05 -7.03 7.13
N SER A 103 -11.02 -6.22 7.53
CA SER A 103 -11.65 -5.25 6.64
C SER A 103 -10.81 -4.00 6.55
N LEU A 104 -10.64 -3.48 5.35
CA LEU A 104 -9.88 -2.28 5.07
C LEU A 104 -10.84 -1.20 4.57
N PHE A 105 -10.69 0.04 5.05
CA PHE A 105 -11.57 1.14 4.73
C PHE A 105 -10.75 2.34 4.26
N TRP A 106 -11.19 2.95 3.17
CA TRP A 106 -10.64 4.21 2.68
C TRP A 106 -11.78 5.21 2.55
N ASN A 107 -11.55 6.40 3.05
CA ASN A 107 -12.49 7.51 2.92
C ASN A 107 -11.71 8.76 2.49
N MET A 108 -12.03 9.26 1.33
CA MET A 108 -11.44 10.49 0.78
C MET A 108 -12.56 11.47 0.45
N PRO A 109 -13.01 12.27 1.45
CA PRO A 109 -14.19 13.13 1.30
C PRO A 109 -13.96 14.35 0.41
N ASN A 110 -12.71 14.66 0.07
CA ASN A 110 -12.36 15.81 -0.76
C ASN A 110 -12.04 15.39 -2.19
N ASN A 111 -12.67 16.05 -3.17
CA ASN A 111 -12.27 15.93 -4.57
C ASN A 111 -10.89 16.55 -4.75
N TRP A 112 -9.89 15.75 -4.98
CA TRP A 112 -8.56 16.19 -5.35
C TRP A 112 -8.49 16.32 -6.87
N GLY A 113 -8.35 17.54 -7.37
CA GLY A 113 -8.24 17.82 -8.79
C GLY A 113 -9.60 17.87 -9.50
N ASN A 114 -10.05 19.06 -9.77
CA ASN A 114 -11.39 19.33 -10.32
C ASN A 114 -11.62 18.83 -11.75
N ASP A 115 -10.62 18.42 -12.51
CA ASP A 115 -10.73 18.37 -13.96
C ASP A 115 -10.08 17.14 -14.63
N GLY A 116 -9.82 16.06 -13.92
CA GLY A 116 -9.26 14.86 -14.53
C GLY A 116 -10.29 13.74 -14.69
N PRO A 117 -10.45 13.14 -15.89
CA PRO A 117 -11.18 11.89 -16.02
C PRO A 117 -10.50 10.82 -15.15
N GLY A 118 -11.26 10.23 -14.26
CA GLY A 118 -10.78 9.19 -13.33
C GLY A 118 -10.82 9.54 -11.85
N ILE A 119 -11.18 10.77 -11.47
CA ILE A 119 -11.38 11.20 -10.09
C ILE A 119 -12.88 11.42 -9.80
N ASN A 120 -13.73 10.61 -10.36
CA ASN A 120 -15.13 10.54 -9.98
C ASN A 120 -15.29 9.44 -8.94
N PHE A 121 -15.61 9.84 -7.73
CA PHE A 121 -16.00 8.99 -6.61
C PHE A 121 -17.45 8.59 -6.72
#